data_a482f7fbff272939be0e611ba79f3a9b
#
_entry.id   a482f7fbff272939be0e611ba79f3a9b
#
_cell.length_a   1.000
_cell.length_b   1.000
_cell.length_c   1.000
_cell.angle_alpha   90.00
_cell.angle_beta   90.00
_cell.angle_gamma   90.00
#
_symmetry.space_group_name_H-M   'P 1'
#
loop_
_entity.id
_entity.type
_entity.pdbx_description
1 polymer ?
#
loop_
_entity_poly.entity_id
_entity_poly.type
_entity_poly.pdbx_seq_one_letter_code
_entity_poly.pdbx_strand_id
1 'polypeptide(L)'
;MRIKSVEWKNFNGYGNVPSKIDFTKDGQLYLLVGQNGAGKSTIAEVLTYALYGKVEGKRLGDLANRINRGMEVTLCMSCKGKDITIKRGITPNYFELFINDEPYDQAGNKNVQDYMETELLDIPYQVFKNIIMLSVNDFKSFLTMSRGDKRNIVDRLFGFTVINAMRESIREKRREVKQDIQTLYDELNILEESIDSINEKIEILKKEKRVDQSKLIEEYQDKLSTIELKHTDTSDKLKILNNRYIDLQKIVQEKSSSESTITTNLLDIKKRLDLFEKDKCPTCGSEFDMHGEHGHIKETLLSDAKVNKVELKEVRSELESAQTNLNKCDSFIRSSKDSIVRLETLTSQYKYELDQIVSKSEKKDFQYLKQLITENNKKTKDKSGKKYKQENEDKFLELVETILGEEGIKNLALKTILPPLNASIESMLKQMHIPHRIRFDEKFDCIITSLGETINPNTMSTGERKKSDFVIIIAMIKLLKVRYPSINLLFLDEIFSSIDGGGIHEIIAILKDTVQETGLNTWVINHSELPVNLFDIKAEAFKEGGFSKLNLEAIT
;
A
#
# COMPACT_ATOMS: atom_id res chain seq x y z
N MET A 1 -7.14 -14.04 -16.44
CA MET A 1 -6.44 -13.37 -17.57
C MET A 1 -5.57 -14.41 -18.29
N ARG A 2 -5.92 -14.78 -19.53
CA ARG A 2 -5.13 -15.70 -20.37
C ARG A 2 -4.69 -14.95 -21.62
N ILE A 3 -3.39 -14.75 -21.77
CA ILE A 3 -2.80 -14.06 -22.91
C ILE A 3 -2.80 -15.00 -24.11
N LYS A 4 -3.34 -14.54 -25.25
CA LYS A 4 -3.40 -15.28 -26.51
C LYS A 4 -2.28 -14.89 -27.46
N SER A 5 -2.05 -13.58 -27.61
CA SER A 5 -0.96 -13.07 -28.44
C SER A 5 -0.55 -11.67 -28.02
N VAL A 6 0.67 -11.30 -28.34
CA VAL A 6 1.18 -9.93 -28.23
C VAL A 6 1.95 -9.58 -29.47
N GLU A 7 1.70 -8.39 -30.00
CA GLU A 7 2.39 -7.81 -31.14
C GLU A 7 2.88 -6.41 -30.80
N TRP A 8 4.08 -6.07 -31.21
CA TRP A 8 4.64 -4.74 -30.96
C TRP A 8 5.57 -4.30 -32.08
N LYS A 9 5.65 -2.98 -32.27
CA LYS A 9 6.65 -2.33 -33.13
C LYS A 9 7.16 -1.05 -32.48
N ASN A 10 8.35 -0.65 -32.83
CA ASN A 10 9.01 0.57 -32.33
C ASN A 10 9.07 0.67 -30.80
N PHE A 11 9.21 -0.46 -30.12
CA PHE A 11 9.32 -0.55 -28.66
C PHE A 11 10.78 -0.76 -28.27
N ASN A 12 11.37 0.16 -27.51
CA ASN A 12 12.81 0.16 -27.14
C ASN A 12 13.74 -0.05 -28.37
N GLY A 13 14.46 -1.18 -28.38
CA GLY A 13 15.37 -1.55 -29.47
C GLY A 13 14.69 -2.13 -30.70
N TYR A 14 13.41 -2.51 -30.63
CA TYR A 14 12.67 -3.06 -31.76
C TYR A 14 12.31 -1.96 -32.76
N GLY A 15 12.40 -2.27 -34.03
CA GLY A 15 12.15 -1.33 -35.14
C GLY A 15 10.71 -1.36 -35.63
N ASN A 16 10.52 -0.83 -36.86
CA ASN A 16 9.20 -0.66 -37.48
C ASN A 16 8.58 -1.98 -38.00
N VAL A 17 9.37 -3.06 -38.09
CA VAL A 17 8.85 -4.38 -38.44
C VAL A 17 8.18 -4.96 -37.19
N PRO A 18 6.86 -5.30 -37.26
CA PRO A 18 6.18 -5.88 -36.11
C PRO A 18 6.81 -7.19 -35.66
N SER A 19 6.96 -7.34 -34.37
CA SER A 19 7.32 -8.59 -33.71
C SER A 19 6.09 -9.15 -33.02
N LYS A 20 5.84 -10.45 -33.15
CA LYS A 20 4.65 -11.11 -32.61
C LYS A 20 5.01 -12.38 -31.86
N ILE A 21 4.29 -12.64 -30.77
CA ILE A 21 4.31 -13.90 -30.04
C ILE A 21 2.87 -14.39 -29.95
N ASP A 22 2.64 -15.62 -30.43
CA ASP A 22 1.36 -16.30 -30.29
C ASP A 22 1.47 -17.40 -29.24
N PHE A 23 0.67 -17.32 -28.18
CA PHE A 23 0.57 -18.32 -27.12
C PHE A 23 -0.54 -19.32 -27.44
N THR A 24 -0.34 -20.07 -28.55
CA THR A 24 -1.37 -20.99 -29.09
C THR A 24 -1.60 -22.23 -28.23
N LYS A 25 -0.55 -22.66 -27.53
CA LYS A 25 -0.60 -23.79 -26.57
C LYS A 25 -0.22 -23.30 -25.19
N ASP A 26 -0.92 -23.82 -24.19
CA ASP A 26 -0.53 -23.64 -22.81
C ASP A 26 0.48 -24.71 -22.39
N GLY A 27 1.26 -24.43 -21.35
CA GLY A 27 2.18 -25.39 -20.80
C GLY A 27 3.41 -25.65 -21.68
N GLN A 28 4.03 -24.58 -22.21
CA GLN A 28 5.28 -24.66 -22.96
C GLN A 28 6.44 -23.99 -22.24
N LEU A 29 7.61 -24.58 -22.36
CA LEU A 29 8.85 -24.06 -21.78
C LEU A 29 9.68 -23.40 -22.89
N TYR A 30 9.85 -22.09 -22.80
CA TYR A 30 10.59 -21.26 -23.75
C TYR A 30 12.00 -20.97 -23.23
N LEU A 31 12.99 -21.11 -24.08
CA LEU A 31 14.34 -20.61 -23.83
C LEU A 31 14.57 -19.33 -24.62
N LEU A 32 14.69 -18.20 -23.93
CA LEU A 32 14.97 -16.90 -24.56
C LEU A 32 16.48 -16.62 -24.51
N VAL A 33 17.11 -16.70 -25.66
CA VAL A 33 18.55 -16.45 -25.85
C VAL A 33 18.77 -15.15 -26.62
N GLY A 34 19.99 -14.64 -26.55
CA GLY A 34 20.43 -13.47 -27.31
C GLY A 34 21.49 -12.68 -26.58
N GLN A 35 22.26 -11.89 -27.31
CA GLN A 35 23.30 -11.03 -26.76
C GLN A 35 22.73 -9.96 -25.80
N ASN A 36 23.58 -9.39 -24.95
CA ASN A 36 23.20 -8.28 -24.11
C ASN A 36 22.75 -7.09 -24.96
N GLY A 37 21.62 -6.48 -24.57
CA GLY A 37 21.02 -5.40 -25.34
C GLY A 37 20.27 -5.83 -26.62
N ALA A 38 20.11 -7.13 -26.89
CA ALA A 38 19.34 -7.63 -28.03
C ALA A 38 17.82 -7.45 -27.87
N GLY A 39 17.33 -7.08 -26.67
CA GLY A 39 15.90 -6.84 -26.45
C GLY A 39 15.16 -7.98 -25.73
N LYS A 40 15.87 -8.88 -25.03
CA LYS A 40 15.26 -9.98 -24.25
C LYS A 40 14.27 -9.47 -23.21
N SER A 41 14.69 -8.59 -22.31
CA SER A 41 13.85 -8.04 -21.25
C SER A 41 12.72 -7.15 -21.79
N THR A 42 12.85 -6.67 -23.04
CA THR A 42 11.81 -5.85 -23.69
C THR A 42 10.50 -6.62 -23.88
N ILE A 43 10.54 -7.94 -24.07
CA ILE A 43 9.33 -8.76 -24.23
C ILE A 43 8.45 -8.66 -22.99
N ALA A 44 9.08 -8.75 -21.83
CA ALA A 44 8.45 -8.62 -20.53
C ALA A 44 7.88 -7.20 -20.30
N GLU A 45 8.63 -6.17 -20.72
CA GLU A 45 8.21 -4.77 -20.65
C GLU A 45 7.01 -4.48 -21.56
N VAL A 46 6.97 -5.06 -22.77
CA VAL A 46 5.85 -4.97 -23.71
C VAL A 46 4.55 -5.47 -23.09
N LEU A 47 4.58 -6.64 -22.46
CA LEU A 47 3.43 -7.21 -21.77
C LEU A 47 2.97 -6.35 -20.58
N THR A 48 3.93 -5.86 -19.80
CA THR A 48 3.66 -4.98 -18.68
C THR A 48 3.03 -3.67 -19.14
N TYR A 49 3.56 -3.06 -20.19
CA TYR A 49 3.03 -1.83 -20.76
C TYR A 49 1.64 -2.05 -21.36
N ALA A 50 1.45 -3.13 -22.08
CA ALA A 50 0.13 -3.44 -22.66
C ALA A 50 -0.95 -3.53 -21.59
N LEU A 51 -0.70 -4.24 -20.49
CA LEU A 51 -1.66 -4.46 -19.42
C LEU A 51 -1.84 -3.23 -18.51
N TYR A 52 -0.76 -2.58 -18.09
CA TYR A 52 -0.80 -1.57 -17.04
C TYR A 52 -0.44 -0.15 -17.49
N GLY A 53 -0.09 0.05 -18.77
CA GLY A 53 0.27 1.36 -19.32
C GLY A 53 1.53 1.98 -18.74
N LYS A 54 2.34 1.21 -18.00
CA LYS A 54 3.56 1.66 -17.33
C LYS A 54 4.61 0.55 -17.29
N VAL A 55 5.89 0.96 -17.23
CA VAL A 55 7.03 0.08 -16.97
C VAL A 55 7.84 0.73 -15.86
N GLU A 56 8.22 -0.03 -14.84
CA GLU A 56 8.93 0.52 -13.68
C GLU A 56 10.31 1.04 -14.06
N GLY A 57 10.67 2.19 -13.48
CA GLY A 57 11.96 2.84 -13.72
C GLY A 57 12.09 3.50 -15.10
N LYS A 58 11.06 3.47 -15.95
CA LYS A 58 11.07 4.10 -17.28
C LYS A 58 9.93 5.11 -17.45
N ARG A 59 10.24 6.24 -18.08
CA ARG A 59 9.20 7.17 -18.54
C ARG A 59 8.57 6.62 -19.81
N LEU A 60 7.29 6.89 -20.03
CA LEU A 60 6.57 6.41 -21.23
C LEU A 60 7.28 6.79 -22.53
N GLY A 61 7.79 8.01 -22.63
CA GLY A 61 8.53 8.47 -23.80
C GLY A 61 9.84 7.70 -24.09
N ASP A 62 10.44 7.10 -23.05
CA ASP A 62 11.68 6.32 -23.21
C ASP A 62 11.43 4.88 -23.69
N LEU A 63 10.16 4.44 -23.69
CA LEU A 63 9.76 3.13 -24.22
C LEU A 63 9.71 3.11 -25.75
N ALA A 64 9.43 4.26 -26.37
CA ALA A 64 9.40 4.36 -27.82
C ALA A 64 10.81 4.30 -28.42
N ASN A 65 10.92 3.63 -29.56
CA ASN A 65 12.18 3.58 -30.32
C ASN A 65 12.64 4.99 -30.67
N ARG A 66 13.91 5.29 -30.38
CA ARG A 66 14.47 6.65 -30.54
C ARG A 66 14.54 7.10 -31.99
N ILE A 67 14.61 6.15 -32.94
CA ILE A 67 14.72 6.43 -34.38
C ILE A 67 13.34 6.59 -35.00
N ASN A 68 12.48 5.57 -34.84
CA ASN A 68 11.19 5.48 -35.55
C ASN A 68 10.04 6.14 -34.78
N ARG A 69 10.17 6.35 -33.49
CA ARG A 69 9.20 6.95 -32.54
C ARG A 69 7.87 6.18 -32.44
N GLY A 70 6.98 6.23 -33.39
CA GLY A 70 5.61 5.68 -33.35
C GLY A 70 5.51 4.26 -32.78
N MET A 71 5.48 4.13 -31.46
CA MET A 71 5.39 2.85 -30.77
C MET A 71 3.95 2.34 -30.75
N GLU A 72 3.78 1.08 -31.05
CA GLU A 72 2.48 0.40 -30.97
C GLU A 72 2.63 -0.96 -30.30
N VAL A 73 1.65 -1.30 -29.47
CA VAL A 73 1.51 -2.61 -28.83
C VAL A 73 0.08 -3.06 -28.93
N THR A 74 -0.14 -4.27 -29.42
CA THR A 74 -1.44 -4.94 -29.44
C THR A 74 -1.36 -6.22 -28.61
N LEU A 75 -2.23 -6.37 -27.62
CA LEU A 75 -2.35 -7.56 -26.79
C LEU A 75 -3.73 -8.16 -26.93
N CYS A 76 -3.81 -9.43 -27.29
CA CYS A 76 -5.05 -10.20 -27.29
C CYS A 76 -5.05 -11.17 -26.12
N MET A 77 -6.12 -11.17 -25.33
CA MET A 77 -6.26 -12.07 -24.17
C MET A 77 -7.73 -12.47 -23.98
N SER A 78 -7.96 -13.48 -23.15
CA SER A 78 -9.30 -13.76 -22.62
C SER A 78 -9.29 -13.60 -21.09
N CYS A 79 -10.36 -12.98 -20.58
CA CYS A 79 -10.56 -12.79 -19.16
C CYS A 79 -12.04 -12.84 -18.81
N LYS A 80 -12.40 -13.59 -17.75
CA LYS A 80 -13.79 -13.74 -17.30
C LYS A 80 -14.77 -14.12 -18.43
N GLY A 81 -14.30 -14.99 -19.36
CA GLY A 81 -15.13 -15.45 -20.49
C GLY A 81 -15.30 -14.44 -21.64
N LYS A 82 -14.61 -13.31 -21.60
CA LYS A 82 -14.61 -12.28 -22.65
C LYS A 82 -13.30 -12.30 -23.40
N ASP A 83 -13.34 -12.07 -24.70
CA ASP A 83 -12.18 -11.80 -25.54
C ASP A 83 -11.85 -10.31 -25.48
N ILE A 84 -10.60 -10.00 -25.18
CA ILE A 84 -10.14 -8.63 -24.92
C ILE A 84 -8.96 -8.34 -25.83
N THR A 85 -9.06 -7.24 -26.59
CA THR A 85 -7.96 -6.71 -27.37
C THR A 85 -7.59 -5.33 -26.85
N ILE A 86 -6.33 -5.17 -26.47
CA ILE A 86 -5.75 -3.94 -25.97
C ILE A 86 -4.80 -3.40 -27.03
N LYS A 87 -5.01 -2.15 -27.44
CA LYS A 87 -4.09 -1.44 -28.33
C LYS A 87 -3.58 -0.18 -27.64
N ARG A 88 -2.27 -0.03 -27.61
CA ARG A 88 -1.62 1.14 -27.04
C ARG A 88 -0.55 1.67 -27.97
N GLY A 89 -0.43 2.99 -27.99
CA GLY A 89 0.61 3.64 -28.75
C GLY A 89 1.22 4.83 -28.02
N ILE A 90 2.43 5.19 -28.44
CA ILE A 90 3.10 6.44 -28.08
C ILE A 90 3.52 7.13 -29.37
N THR A 91 3.13 8.36 -29.53
CA THR A 91 3.37 9.19 -30.73
C THR A 91 2.71 8.62 -32.00
N PRO A 92 1.34 8.70 -32.09
CA PRO A 92 0.44 9.34 -31.14
C PRO A 92 0.19 8.52 -29.88
N ASN A 93 -0.16 9.21 -28.79
CA ASN A 93 -0.54 8.54 -27.55
C ASN A 93 -2.01 8.15 -27.60
N TYR A 94 -2.29 6.85 -27.63
CA TYR A 94 -3.65 6.30 -27.59
C TYR A 94 -3.72 5.03 -26.74
N PHE A 95 -4.91 4.76 -26.25
CA PHE A 95 -5.27 3.53 -25.58
C PHE A 95 -6.68 3.13 -25.99
N GLU A 96 -6.79 2.01 -26.69
CA GLU A 96 -8.03 1.44 -27.16
C GLU A 96 -8.24 0.07 -26.51
N LEU A 97 -9.44 -0.16 -26.01
CA LEU A 97 -9.86 -1.42 -25.41
C LEU A 97 -11.06 -1.95 -26.18
N PHE A 98 -10.96 -3.20 -26.64
CA PHE A 98 -12.06 -3.91 -27.28
C PHE A 98 -12.45 -5.09 -26.42
N ILE A 99 -13.76 -5.30 -26.26
CA ILE A 99 -14.33 -6.42 -25.51
C ILE A 99 -15.26 -7.18 -26.47
N ASN A 100 -14.94 -8.43 -26.79
CA ASN A 100 -15.61 -9.23 -27.81
C ASN A 100 -15.71 -8.51 -29.16
N ASP A 101 -14.59 -7.90 -29.58
CA ASP A 101 -14.41 -7.10 -30.80
C ASP A 101 -15.22 -5.78 -30.85
N GLU A 102 -15.95 -5.44 -29.80
CA GLU A 102 -16.63 -4.14 -29.68
C GLU A 102 -15.75 -3.14 -28.93
N PRO A 103 -15.61 -1.90 -29.43
CA PRO A 103 -14.83 -0.89 -28.74
C PRO A 103 -15.48 -0.51 -27.40
N TYR A 104 -14.67 -0.45 -26.34
CA TYR A 104 -15.10 0.01 -25.03
C TYR A 104 -14.93 1.53 -24.97
N ASP A 105 -16.04 2.24 -25.18
CA ASP A 105 -16.03 3.71 -25.28
C ASP A 105 -16.35 4.34 -23.90
N GLN A 106 -15.29 4.63 -23.12
CA GLN A 106 -15.38 5.50 -21.96
C GLN A 106 -14.46 6.71 -22.14
N ALA A 107 -14.94 7.88 -21.76
CA ALA A 107 -14.20 9.13 -21.90
C ALA A 107 -12.90 9.12 -21.08
N GLY A 108 -11.76 9.05 -21.77
CA GLY A 108 -10.41 9.24 -21.24
C GLY A 108 -9.66 7.96 -20.87
N ASN A 109 -8.38 7.91 -21.28
CA ASN A 109 -7.48 6.77 -21.09
C ASN A 109 -7.37 6.32 -19.62
N LYS A 110 -7.50 7.23 -18.67
CA LYS A 110 -7.43 6.92 -17.23
C LYS A 110 -8.64 6.08 -16.79
N ASN A 111 -9.85 6.45 -17.20
CA ASN A 111 -11.06 5.72 -16.84
C ASN A 111 -11.08 4.31 -17.46
N VAL A 112 -10.57 4.17 -18.69
CA VAL A 112 -10.43 2.87 -19.35
C VAL A 112 -9.39 2.00 -18.61
N GLN A 113 -8.27 2.58 -18.15
CA GLN A 113 -7.27 1.86 -17.38
C GLN A 113 -7.82 1.42 -16.02
N ASP A 114 -8.48 2.32 -15.30
CA ASP A 114 -9.08 2.01 -14.00
C ASP A 114 -10.12 0.88 -14.14
N TYR A 115 -11.00 0.94 -15.15
CA TYR A 115 -11.94 -0.14 -15.45
C TYR A 115 -11.23 -1.46 -15.75
N MET A 116 -10.17 -1.41 -16.55
CA MET A 116 -9.40 -2.61 -16.89
C MET A 116 -8.76 -3.22 -15.65
N GLU A 117 -8.15 -2.42 -14.77
CA GLU A 117 -7.48 -2.92 -13.57
C GLU A 117 -8.48 -3.41 -12.50
N THR A 118 -9.64 -2.75 -12.35
CA THR A 118 -10.61 -3.10 -11.31
C THR A 118 -11.58 -4.20 -11.73
N GLU A 119 -12.04 -4.17 -13.00
CA GLU A 119 -13.13 -5.03 -13.44
C GLU A 119 -12.66 -6.20 -14.33
N LEU A 120 -11.62 -6.01 -15.13
CA LEU A 120 -11.18 -7.03 -16.08
C LEU A 120 -9.97 -7.81 -15.61
N LEU A 121 -8.91 -7.12 -15.15
CA LEU A 121 -7.70 -7.80 -14.71
C LEU A 121 -7.92 -8.39 -13.31
N ASP A 122 -7.74 -9.70 -13.18
CA ASP A 122 -7.81 -10.39 -11.88
C ASP A 122 -6.54 -10.18 -11.04
N ILE A 123 -5.53 -9.50 -11.61
CA ILE A 123 -4.19 -9.42 -11.02
C ILE A 123 -3.76 -7.95 -10.92
N PRO A 124 -3.53 -7.43 -9.71
CA PRO A 124 -2.94 -6.12 -9.51
C PRO A 124 -1.53 -6.04 -10.10
N TYR A 125 -1.13 -4.85 -10.57
CA TYR A 125 0.20 -4.60 -11.14
C TYR A 125 1.36 -5.14 -10.29
N GLN A 126 1.32 -4.95 -8.98
CA GLN A 126 2.37 -5.42 -8.07
C GLN A 126 2.47 -6.95 -8.02
N VAL A 127 1.32 -7.62 -8.10
CA VAL A 127 1.26 -9.09 -8.15
C VAL A 127 1.81 -9.57 -9.49
N PHE A 128 1.36 -8.99 -10.60
CA PHE A 128 1.87 -9.30 -11.93
C PHE A 128 3.39 -9.16 -12.01
N LYS A 129 3.92 -8.02 -11.57
CA LYS A 129 5.36 -7.74 -11.58
C LYS A 129 6.15 -8.74 -10.72
N ASN A 130 5.68 -9.00 -9.50
CA ASN A 130 6.44 -9.80 -8.53
C ASN A 130 6.33 -11.32 -8.75
N ILE A 131 5.37 -11.78 -9.56
CA ILE A 131 5.08 -13.20 -9.77
C ILE A 131 5.37 -13.63 -11.19
N ILE A 132 4.93 -12.82 -12.17
CA ILE A 132 5.04 -13.20 -13.58
C ILE A 132 6.41 -12.81 -14.14
N MET A 133 7.06 -11.82 -13.53
CA MET A 133 8.33 -11.25 -13.96
C MET A 133 9.41 -11.44 -12.90
N LEU A 134 9.80 -12.69 -12.65
CA LEU A 134 10.82 -13.00 -11.66
C LEU A 134 12.21 -12.81 -12.23
N SER A 135 12.91 -11.77 -11.77
CA SER A 135 14.34 -11.59 -12.00
C SER A 135 15.13 -11.96 -10.75
N VAL A 136 16.22 -12.74 -10.91
CA VAL A 136 17.12 -13.09 -9.80
C VAL A 136 17.76 -11.84 -9.18
N ASN A 137 17.92 -10.77 -9.94
CA ASN A 137 18.44 -9.51 -9.43
C ASN A 137 17.46 -8.78 -8.47
N ASP A 138 16.18 -9.01 -8.63
CA ASP A 138 15.14 -8.52 -7.72
C ASP A 138 14.92 -9.46 -6.51
N PHE A 139 15.35 -10.71 -6.64
CA PHE A 139 15.26 -11.73 -5.59
C PHE A 139 16.59 -11.82 -4.82
N LYS A 140 16.75 -11.05 -3.77
CA LYS A 140 17.63 -11.46 -2.67
C LYS A 140 17.18 -12.86 -2.26
N SER A 141 18.16 -13.77 -2.01
CA SER A 141 17.84 -15.12 -1.54
C SER A 141 16.72 -15.10 -0.50
N PHE A 142 15.59 -15.72 -0.82
CA PHE A 142 14.42 -15.74 0.05
C PHE A 142 14.77 -16.29 1.43
N LEU A 143 15.67 -17.26 1.46
CA LEU A 143 16.17 -17.88 2.69
C LEU A 143 16.86 -16.89 3.62
N THR A 144 17.62 -15.94 3.06
CA THR A 144 18.41 -14.97 3.83
C THR A 144 17.71 -13.62 4.03
N MET A 145 16.54 -13.42 3.45
CA MET A 145 15.74 -12.22 3.67
C MET A 145 15.33 -12.05 5.13
N SER A 146 15.18 -10.79 5.56
CA SER A 146 14.59 -10.49 6.86
C SER A 146 13.15 -11.04 6.96
N ARG A 147 12.69 -11.31 8.17
CA ARG A 147 11.31 -11.74 8.43
C ARG A 147 10.29 -10.77 7.82
N GLY A 148 10.54 -9.46 7.98
CA GLY A 148 9.67 -8.41 7.43
C GLY A 148 9.58 -8.44 5.90
N ASP A 149 10.71 -8.65 5.21
CA ASP A 149 10.74 -8.70 3.75
C ASP A 149 10.00 -9.94 3.22
N LYS A 150 10.23 -11.11 3.83
CA LYS A 150 9.50 -12.35 3.50
C LYS A 150 8.00 -12.16 3.62
N ARG A 151 7.58 -11.56 4.73
CA ARG A 151 6.17 -11.28 5.02
C ARG A 151 5.55 -10.29 4.02
N ASN A 152 6.28 -9.23 3.66
CA ASN A 152 5.86 -8.29 2.65
C ASN A 152 5.64 -8.95 1.28
N ILE A 153 6.52 -9.89 0.90
CA ILE A 153 6.34 -10.65 -0.34
C ILE A 153 5.07 -11.49 -0.25
N VAL A 154 4.87 -12.23 0.84
CA VAL A 154 3.68 -13.06 1.06
C VAL A 154 2.40 -12.22 1.09
N ASP A 155 2.40 -11.11 1.80
CA ASP A 155 1.26 -10.19 1.86
C ASP A 155 0.87 -9.69 0.45
N ARG A 156 1.86 -9.42 -0.40
CA ARG A 156 1.64 -9.03 -1.80
C ARG A 156 1.14 -10.19 -2.65
N LEU A 157 1.79 -11.35 -2.54
CA LEU A 157 1.48 -12.54 -3.33
C LEU A 157 0.06 -13.05 -3.05
N PHE A 158 -0.34 -13.08 -1.79
CA PHE A 158 -1.66 -13.57 -1.38
C PHE A 158 -2.71 -12.46 -1.25
N GLY A 159 -2.37 -11.22 -1.60
CA GLY A 159 -3.30 -10.08 -1.59
C GLY A 159 -3.67 -9.60 -0.19
N PHE A 160 -2.87 -9.89 0.84
CA PHE A 160 -3.10 -9.43 2.21
C PHE A 160 -2.83 -7.92 2.38
N THR A 161 -2.25 -7.26 1.39
CA THR A 161 -2.09 -5.79 1.36
C THR A 161 -3.42 -5.07 1.52
N VAL A 162 -4.51 -5.60 0.95
CA VAL A 162 -5.86 -5.05 1.12
C VAL A 162 -6.30 -5.15 2.58
N ILE A 163 -6.04 -6.28 3.25
CA ILE A 163 -6.35 -6.49 4.67
C ILE A 163 -5.58 -5.48 5.53
N ASN A 164 -4.30 -5.23 5.20
CA ASN A 164 -3.49 -4.22 5.90
C ASN A 164 -4.07 -2.81 5.73
N ALA A 165 -4.48 -2.43 4.52
CA ALA A 165 -5.10 -1.15 4.25
C ALA A 165 -6.45 -1.00 4.99
N MET A 166 -7.28 -2.04 4.98
CA MET A 166 -8.53 -2.08 5.75
C MET A 166 -8.27 -1.92 7.24
N ARG A 167 -7.27 -2.62 7.79
CA ARG A 167 -6.89 -2.52 9.20
C ARG A 167 -6.45 -1.12 9.58
N GLU A 168 -5.69 -0.44 8.72
CA GLU A 168 -5.26 0.93 8.99
C GLU A 168 -6.44 1.91 8.97
N SER A 169 -7.35 1.78 8.00
CA SER A 169 -8.58 2.57 7.96
C SER A 169 -9.45 2.36 9.21
N ILE A 170 -9.56 1.12 9.70
CA ILE A 170 -10.29 0.81 10.95
C ILE A 170 -9.60 1.46 12.16
N ARG A 171 -8.27 1.47 12.21
CA ARG A 171 -7.52 2.14 13.28
C ARG A 171 -7.74 3.64 13.31
N GLU A 172 -7.75 4.27 12.14
CA GLU A 172 -8.04 5.70 12.02
C GLU A 172 -9.46 5.99 12.52
N LYS A 173 -10.43 5.22 12.04
CA LYS A 173 -11.82 5.36 12.49
C LYS A 173 -11.98 5.16 14.00
N ARG A 174 -11.28 4.16 14.55
CA ARG A 174 -11.28 3.90 16.00
C ARG A 174 -10.68 5.06 16.81
N ARG A 175 -9.65 5.74 16.28
CA ARG A 175 -9.11 6.95 16.93
C ARG A 175 -10.13 8.06 16.99
N GLU A 176 -10.86 8.32 15.89
CA GLU A 176 -11.94 9.33 15.86
C GLU A 176 -13.01 9.00 16.89
N VAL A 177 -13.51 7.77 16.91
CA VAL A 177 -14.55 7.33 17.88
C VAL A 177 -14.07 7.49 19.32
N LYS A 178 -12.82 7.15 19.63
CA LYS A 178 -12.27 7.36 20.98
C LYS A 178 -12.17 8.85 21.38
N GLN A 179 -11.87 9.72 20.43
CA GLN A 179 -11.88 11.16 20.68
C GLN A 179 -13.30 11.67 20.96
N ASP A 180 -14.29 11.18 20.21
CA ASP A 180 -15.69 11.53 20.46
C ASP A 180 -16.17 11.05 21.84
N ILE A 181 -15.79 9.83 22.25
CA ILE A 181 -16.08 9.29 23.57
C ILE A 181 -15.48 10.19 24.67
N GLN A 182 -14.23 10.60 24.51
CA GLN A 182 -13.57 11.47 25.48
C GLN A 182 -14.27 12.83 25.57
N THR A 183 -14.63 13.42 24.43
CA THR A 183 -15.36 14.68 24.39
C THR A 183 -16.71 14.57 25.10
N LEU A 184 -17.46 13.50 24.85
CA LEU A 184 -18.74 13.25 25.52
C LEU A 184 -18.57 13.02 27.03
N TYR A 185 -17.49 12.37 27.44
CA TYR A 185 -17.16 12.17 28.85
C TYR A 185 -16.92 13.51 29.56
N ASP A 186 -16.09 14.37 28.97
CA ASP A 186 -15.77 15.68 29.53
C ASP A 186 -17.03 16.57 29.61
N GLU A 187 -17.89 16.55 28.58
CA GLU A 187 -19.16 17.26 28.57
C GLU A 187 -20.16 16.74 29.65
N LEU A 188 -20.16 15.42 29.91
CA LEU A 188 -20.99 14.83 30.96
C LEU A 188 -20.53 15.26 32.34
N ASN A 189 -19.24 15.29 32.60
CA ASN A 189 -18.68 15.75 33.87
C ASN A 189 -19.05 17.22 34.17
N ILE A 190 -19.00 18.09 33.15
CA ILE A 190 -19.43 19.50 33.30
C ILE A 190 -20.91 19.61 33.64
N LEU A 191 -21.75 18.78 33.01
CA LEU A 191 -23.18 18.77 33.31
C LEU A 191 -23.46 18.27 34.75
N GLU A 192 -22.75 17.27 35.21
CA GLU A 192 -22.84 16.75 36.59
C GLU A 192 -22.42 17.82 37.60
N GLU A 193 -21.23 18.46 37.42
CA GLU A 193 -20.77 19.56 38.26
C GLU A 193 -21.80 20.73 38.30
N SER A 194 -22.42 21.01 37.16
CA SER A 194 -23.48 22.04 37.08
C SER A 194 -24.71 21.66 37.88
N ILE A 195 -25.17 20.41 37.78
CA ILE A 195 -26.34 19.91 38.54
C ILE A 195 -26.02 19.98 40.04
N ASP A 196 -24.84 19.59 40.47
CA ASP A 196 -24.43 19.63 41.86
C ASP A 196 -24.37 21.07 42.40
N SER A 197 -23.81 21.99 41.64
CA SER A 197 -23.80 23.43 41.98
C SER A 197 -25.21 24.01 42.10
N ILE A 198 -26.13 23.60 41.23
CA ILE A 198 -27.55 24.05 41.33
C ILE A 198 -28.21 23.44 42.57
N ASN A 199 -27.95 22.19 42.89
CA ASN A 199 -28.46 21.52 44.09
C ASN A 199 -27.94 22.19 45.37
N GLU A 200 -26.66 22.54 45.46
CA GLU A 200 -26.08 23.31 46.58
C GLU A 200 -26.80 24.65 46.74
N LYS A 201 -27.09 25.38 45.65
CA LYS A 201 -27.82 26.64 45.70
C LYS A 201 -29.24 26.45 46.16
N ILE A 202 -29.91 25.38 45.77
CA ILE A 202 -31.24 25.05 46.30
C ILE A 202 -31.19 24.88 47.80
N GLU A 203 -30.15 24.24 48.32
CA GLU A 203 -29.99 24.06 49.77
C GLU A 203 -29.66 25.38 50.51
N ILE A 204 -28.86 26.25 49.92
CA ILE A 204 -28.55 27.59 50.46
C ILE A 204 -29.81 28.44 50.50
N LEU A 205 -30.58 28.49 49.41
CA LEU A 205 -31.84 29.23 49.31
C LEU A 205 -32.91 28.73 50.30
N LYS A 206 -32.86 27.47 50.71
CA LYS A 206 -33.71 26.95 51.81
C LYS A 206 -33.30 27.50 53.17
N LYS A 207 -32.07 27.96 53.34
CA LYS A 207 -31.50 28.39 54.63
C LYS A 207 -31.47 29.91 54.82
N GLU A 208 -31.53 30.73 53.76
CA GLU A 208 -31.37 32.20 53.87
C GLU A 208 -32.67 32.97 53.85
N LYS A 209 -32.87 33.84 54.87
CA LYS A 209 -33.89 34.92 54.92
C LYS A 209 -33.22 36.26 54.61
N ARG A 210 -33.71 36.91 53.50
CA ARG A 210 -33.69 38.35 53.12
C ARG A 210 -32.37 39.17 53.31
N VAL A 211 -31.85 39.73 52.18
CA VAL A 211 -30.95 40.88 52.12
C VAL A 211 -31.26 41.78 50.92
N ASP A 212 -30.97 43.08 51.02
CA ASP A 212 -31.30 44.26 50.23
C ASP A 212 -31.03 44.17 48.71
N GLN A 213 -31.99 44.62 47.88
CA GLN A 213 -32.13 44.19 46.48
C GLN A 213 -31.45 45.04 45.39
N SER A 214 -31.19 46.32 45.61
CA SER A 214 -30.79 47.20 44.49
C SER A 214 -29.32 47.05 44.07
N LYS A 215 -28.40 46.89 45.01
CA LYS A 215 -26.97 46.63 44.71
C LYS A 215 -26.74 45.26 44.04
N LEU A 216 -27.62 44.31 44.36
CA LEU A 216 -27.48 42.94 43.83
C LEU A 216 -27.85 42.90 42.33
N ILE A 217 -28.84 43.64 41.88
CA ILE A 217 -29.26 43.68 40.46
C ILE A 217 -28.14 44.18 39.58
N GLU A 218 -27.46 45.26 40.00
CA GLU A 218 -26.36 45.85 39.25
C GLU A 218 -25.15 44.88 39.13
N GLU A 219 -24.84 44.18 40.23
CA GLU A 219 -23.77 43.17 40.24
C GLU A 219 -24.05 41.97 39.31
N TYR A 220 -25.31 41.49 39.26
CA TYR A 220 -25.68 40.37 38.38
C TYR A 220 -25.77 40.78 36.90
N GLN A 221 -26.17 42.00 36.60
CA GLN A 221 -26.15 42.53 35.22
C GLN A 221 -24.74 42.66 34.72
N ASP A 222 -23.81 43.12 35.56
CA ASP A 222 -22.38 43.22 35.20
C ASP A 222 -21.72 41.86 35.01
N LYS A 223 -22.06 40.87 35.85
CA LYS A 223 -21.60 39.48 35.68
C LYS A 223 -22.12 38.88 34.38
N LEU A 224 -23.39 39.09 34.05
CA LEU A 224 -24.00 38.60 32.80
C LEU A 224 -23.33 39.17 31.55
N SER A 225 -23.14 40.51 31.53
CA SER A 225 -22.48 41.18 30.41
C SER A 225 -21.03 40.67 30.20
N THR A 226 -20.32 40.44 31.31
CA THR A 226 -18.96 39.91 31.27
C THR A 226 -18.92 38.46 30.72
N ILE A 227 -19.88 37.65 31.09
CA ILE A 227 -19.96 36.26 30.61
C ILE A 227 -20.38 36.20 29.13
N GLU A 228 -21.32 37.02 28.70
CA GLU A 228 -21.78 37.11 27.31
C GLU A 228 -20.62 37.58 26.39
N LEU A 229 -19.79 38.54 26.83
CA LEU A 229 -18.58 38.95 26.11
C LEU A 229 -17.57 37.82 26.03
N LYS A 230 -17.32 37.10 27.13
CA LYS A 230 -16.40 35.94 27.13
C LYS A 230 -16.88 34.80 26.24
N HIS A 231 -18.19 34.55 26.24
CA HIS A 231 -18.82 33.53 25.41
C HIS A 231 -18.60 33.83 23.91
N THR A 232 -18.88 35.10 23.51
CA THR A 232 -18.70 35.57 22.13
C THR A 232 -17.23 35.45 21.71
N ASP A 233 -16.31 35.97 22.53
CA ASP A 233 -14.87 35.89 22.27
C ASP A 233 -14.39 34.42 22.17
N THR A 234 -14.83 33.55 23.06
CA THR A 234 -14.45 32.13 23.02
C THR A 234 -15.05 31.39 21.81
N SER A 235 -16.27 31.72 21.43
CA SER A 235 -16.95 31.18 20.24
C SER A 235 -16.20 31.58 18.95
N ASP A 236 -15.79 32.84 18.85
CA ASP A 236 -15.07 33.32 17.67
C ASP A 236 -13.65 32.75 17.61
N LYS A 237 -12.97 32.63 18.76
CA LYS A 237 -11.70 31.89 18.86
C LYS A 237 -11.84 30.45 18.41
N LEU A 238 -12.92 29.78 18.81
CA LEU A 238 -13.18 28.40 18.40
C LEU A 238 -13.37 28.27 16.89
N LYS A 239 -14.06 29.20 16.23
CA LYS A 239 -14.18 29.23 14.76
C LYS A 239 -12.81 29.37 14.09
N ILE A 240 -12.00 30.29 14.59
CA ILE A 240 -10.63 30.51 14.07
C ILE A 240 -9.76 29.25 14.26
N LEU A 241 -9.84 28.63 15.43
CA LEU A 241 -9.11 27.40 15.74
C LEU A 241 -9.52 26.23 14.85
N ASN A 242 -10.82 26.06 14.60
CA ASN A 242 -11.32 25.02 13.70
C ASN A 242 -10.80 25.19 12.25
N ASN A 243 -10.81 26.43 11.74
CA ASN A 243 -10.25 26.72 10.43
C ASN A 243 -8.75 26.42 10.40
N ARG A 244 -8.02 26.87 11.42
CA ARG A 244 -6.59 26.60 11.55
C ARG A 244 -6.27 25.11 11.68
N TYR A 245 -7.12 24.35 12.34
CA TYR A 245 -6.98 22.91 12.46
C TYR A 245 -7.10 22.22 11.09
N ILE A 246 -8.08 22.63 10.28
CA ILE A 246 -8.25 22.10 8.90
C ILE A 246 -7.03 22.43 8.04
N ASP A 247 -6.51 23.65 8.15
CA ASP A 247 -5.32 24.05 7.40
C ASP A 247 -4.08 23.26 7.83
N LEU A 248 -3.89 23.09 9.13
CA LEU A 248 -2.79 22.26 9.67
C LEU A 248 -2.90 20.79 9.27
N GLN A 249 -4.10 20.23 9.23
CA GLN A 249 -4.32 18.86 8.72
C GLN A 249 -3.85 18.73 7.26
N LYS A 250 -4.19 19.71 6.40
CA LYS A 250 -3.73 19.71 5.01
C LYS A 250 -2.21 19.76 4.93
N ILE A 251 -1.58 20.64 5.71
CA ILE A 251 -0.11 20.77 5.74
C ILE A 251 0.54 19.47 6.19
N VAL A 252 0.03 18.82 7.24
CA VAL A 252 0.54 17.52 7.72
C VAL A 252 0.42 16.46 6.63
N GLN A 253 -0.72 16.40 5.93
CA GLN A 253 -0.93 15.46 4.85
C GLN A 253 0.01 15.70 3.66
N GLU A 254 0.18 16.96 3.25
CA GLU A 254 1.12 17.36 2.18
C GLU A 254 2.56 17.00 2.54
N LYS A 255 3.01 17.36 3.76
CA LYS A 255 4.38 17.09 4.20
C LYS A 255 4.65 15.59 4.39
N SER A 256 3.68 14.83 4.86
CA SER A 256 3.78 13.37 4.95
C SER A 256 3.89 12.72 3.57
N SER A 257 3.13 13.21 2.59
CA SER A 257 3.24 12.76 1.20
C SER A 257 4.61 13.10 0.61
N SER A 258 5.12 14.31 0.86
CA SER A 258 6.45 14.74 0.42
C SER A 258 7.56 13.90 1.05
N GLU A 259 7.48 13.61 2.35
CA GLU A 259 8.43 12.73 3.04
C GLU A 259 8.49 11.35 2.41
N SER A 260 7.32 10.78 2.12
CA SER A 260 7.21 9.47 1.47
C SER A 260 7.87 9.48 0.09
N THR A 261 7.61 10.51 -0.70
CA THR A 261 8.17 10.67 -2.04
C THR A 261 9.70 10.79 -2.00
N ILE A 262 10.23 11.70 -1.15
CA ILE A 262 11.68 11.91 -1.02
C ILE A 262 12.37 10.64 -0.50
N THR A 263 11.75 9.94 0.44
CA THR A 263 12.27 8.68 0.98
C THR A 263 12.37 7.62 -0.12
N THR A 264 11.35 7.53 -0.99
CA THR A 264 11.36 6.62 -2.14
C THR A 264 12.46 6.97 -3.13
N ASN A 265 12.64 8.27 -3.42
CA ASN A 265 13.71 8.76 -4.30
C ASN A 265 15.10 8.42 -3.73
N LEU A 266 15.30 8.63 -2.43
CA LEU A 266 16.56 8.29 -1.76
C LEU A 266 16.87 6.78 -1.80
N LEU A 267 15.85 5.94 -1.67
CA LEU A 267 16.00 4.49 -1.81
C LEU A 267 16.39 4.10 -3.24
N ASP A 268 15.82 4.78 -4.25
CA ASP A 268 16.21 4.55 -5.65
C ASP A 268 17.64 5.01 -5.92
N ILE A 269 18.00 6.21 -5.49
CA ILE A 269 19.37 6.73 -5.63
C ILE A 269 20.39 5.79 -4.94
N LYS A 270 20.05 5.30 -3.74
CA LYS A 270 20.91 4.35 -3.02
C LYS A 270 21.11 3.06 -3.80
N LYS A 271 20.04 2.50 -4.38
CA LYS A 271 20.14 1.30 -5.22
C LYS A 271 21.03 1.52 -6.43
N ARG A 272 20.93 2.70 -7.06
CA ARG A 272 21.77 3.07 -8.20
C ARG A 272 23.22 3.25 -7.80
N LEU A 273 23.50 3.85 -6.65
CA LEU A 273 24.86 4.00 -6.12
C LEU A 273 25.47 2.63 -5.75
N ASP A 274 24.69 1.71 -5.15
CA ASP A 274 25.13 0.34 -4.87
C ASP A 274 25.52 -0.45 -6.14
N LEU A 275 24.89 -0.12 -7.28
CA LEU A 275 25.27 -0.68 -8.58
C LEU A 275 26.62 -0.11 -9.07
N PHE A 276 26.84 1.20 -8.87
CA PHE A 276 28.14 1.82 -9.18
C PHE A 276 29.30 1.26 -8.35
N GLU A 277 29.07 0.98 -7.06
CA GLU A 277 30.10 0.36 -6.20
C GLU A 277 30.47 -1.07 -6.62
N LYS A 278 29.62 -1.69 -7.45
CA LYS A 278 29.84 -3.02 -8.02
C LYS A 278 30.28 -2.96 -9.48
N ASP A 279 30.78 -1.80 -9.94
CA ASP A 279 31.19 -1.54 -11.31
C ASP A 279 30.11 -1.83 -12.35
N LYS A 280 28.83 -1.62 -11.96
CA LYS A 280 27.68 -1.84 -12.82
C LYS A 280 26.93 -0.53 -13.11
N CYS A 281 26.56 -0.34 -14.35
CA CYS A 281 25.80 0.82 -14.78
C CYS A 281 24.40 0.84 -14.10
N PRO A 282 24.00 1.92 -13.41
CA PRO A 282 22.71 2.01 -12.72
C PRO A 282 21.51 2.10 -13.67
N THR A 283 21.75 2.26 -14.97
CA THR A 283 20.70 2.40 -15.99
C THR A 283 20.45 1.08 -16.74
N CYS A 284 21.50 0.29 -17.01
CA CYS A 284 21.39 -0.93 -17.82
C CYS A 284 22.01 -2.17 -17.16
N GLY A 285 22.70 -2.03 -16.01
CA GLY A 285 23.30 -3.15 -15.28
C GLY A 285 24.58 -3.75 -15.87
N SER A 286 25.06 -3.25 -17.01
CA SER A 286 26.30 -3.74 -17.64
C SER A 286 27.53 -3.32 -16.85
N GLU A 287 28.59 -4.15 -16.87
CA GLU A 287 29.89 -3.79 -16.30
C GLU A 287 30.55 -2.70 -17.13
N PHE A 288 31.19 -1.72 -16.48
CA PHE A 288 31.91 -0.66 -17.16
C PHE A 288 33.25 -0.32 -16.46
N ASP A 289 34.21 0.15 -17.24
CA ASP A 289 35.52 0.57 -16.72
C ASP A 289 35.46 2.01 -16.20
N MET A 290 36.00 2.26 -15.01
CA MET A 290 35.94 3.53 -14.29
C MET A 290 36.70 4.71 -14.91
N HIS A 291 37.37 4.51 -16.04
CA HIS A 291 38.21 5.53 -16.71
C HIS A 291 37.49 6.17 -17.91
N GLY A 292 36.35 6.82 -17.69
CA GLY A 292 35.63 7.49 -18.75
C GLY A 292 34.48 8.37 -18.23
N GLU A 293 33.68 8.93 -19.12
CA GLU A 293 32.62 9.91 -18.91
C GLU A 293 31.57 9.62 -17.82
N HIS A 294 31.65 8.47 -17.15
CA HIS A 294 30.65 8.02 -16.16
C HIS A 294 30.85 8.55 -14.73
N GLY A 295 32.02 9.16 -14.43
CA GLY A 295 32.26 9.82 -13.14
C GLY A 295 31.20 10.89 -12.83
N HIS A 296 30.76 11.58 -13.85
CA HIS A 296 29.75 12.64 -13.75
C HIS A 296 28.38 12.10 -13.25
N ILE A 297 28.00 10.89 -13.63
CA ILE A 297 26.72 10.30 -13.21
C ILE A 297 26.75 9.95 -11.71
N LYS A 298 27.87 9.41 -11.22
CA LYS A 298 28.06 9.13 -9.80
C LYS A 298 28.05 10.40 -8.96
N GLU A 299 28.72 11.44 -9.44
CA GLU A 299 28.74 12.75 -8.77
C GLU A 299 27.36 13.37 -8.74
N THR A 300 26.59 13.26 -9.83
CA THR A 300 25.21 13.74 -9.90
C THR A 300 24.33 12.97 -8.90
N LEU A 301 24.39 11.63 -8.87
CA LEU A 301 23.64 10.82 -7.91
C LEU A 301 24.03 11.13 -6.46
N LEU A 302 25.30 11.35 -6.18
CA LEU A 302 25.75 11.75 -4.84
C LEU A 302 25.29 13.17 -4.47
N SER A 303 25.26 14.07 -5.45
CA SER A 303 24.71 15.41 -5.30
C SER A 303 23.21 15.33 -5.01
N ASP A 304 22.47 14.58 -5.83
CA ASP A 304 21.03 14.39 -5.66
C ASP A 304 20.70 13.70 -4.33
N ALA A 305 21.51 12.73 -3.90
CA ALA A 305 21.36 12.11 -2.58
C ALA A 305 21.59 13.10 -1.44
N LYS A 306 22.55 14.02 -1.58
CA LYS A 306 22.79 15.06 -0.59
C LYS A 306 21.63 16.05 -0.54
N VAL A 307 21.17 16.51 -1.70
CA VAL A 307 20.02 17.42 -1.81
C VAL A 307 18.77 16.78 -1.19
N ASN A 308 18.41 15.57 -1.62
CA ASN A 308 17.26 14.86 -1.08
C ASN A 308 17.39 14.55 0.42
N LYS A 309 18.61 14.30 0.95
CA LYS A 309 18.81 14.11 2.40
C LYS A 309 18.59 15.39 3.19
N VAL A 310 19.04 16.53 2.66
CA VAL A 310 18.80 17.82 3.29
C VAL A 310 17.31 18.13 3.27
N GLU A 311 16.69 18.00 2.11
CA GLU A 311 15.26 18.21 1.91
C GLU A 311 14.41 17.26 2.81
N LEU A 312 14.80 15.99 2.92
CA LEU A 312 14.13 15.04 3.82
C LEU A 312 14.21 15.49 5.29
N LYS A 313 15.37 15.99 5.70
CA LYS A 313 15.56 16.50 7.08
C LYS A 313 14.70 17.74 7.33
N GLU A 314 14.61 18.62 6.37
CA GLU A 314 13.76 19.81 6.43
C GLU A 314 12.29 19.42 6.49
N VAL A 315 11.83 18.58 5.56
CA VAL A 315 10.44 18.10 5.50
C VAL A 315 10.06 17.35 6.79
N ARG A 316 10.93 16.55 7.36
CA ARG A 316 10.70 15.88 8.65
C ARG A 316 10.56 16.85 9.81
N SER A 317 11.43 17.86 9.86
CA SER A 317 11.36 18.90 10.89
C SER A 317 10.07 19.72 10.75
N GLU A 318 9.67 20.03 9.52
CA GLU A 318 8.41 20.73 9.24
C GLU A 318 7.18 19.86 9.58
N LEU A 319 7.21 18.57 9.24
CA LEU A 319 6.16 17.61 9.58
C LEU A 319 6.00 17.47 11.10
N GLU A 320 7.08 17.31 11.84
CA GLU A 320 7.07 17.22 13.30
C GLU A 320 6.54 18.51 13.93
N SER A 321 6.97 19.66 13.40
CA SER A 321 6.47 20.96 13.82
C SER A 321 4.97 21.11 13.51
N ALA A 322 4.54 20.74 12.32
CA ALA A 322 3.14 20.80 11.91
C ALA A 322 2.27 19.86 12.78
N GLN A 323 2.74 18.64 13.04
CA GLN A 323 2.05 17.66 13.90
C GLN A 323 1.94 18.18 15.34
N THR A 324 3.01 18.77 15.86
CA THR A 324 3.00 19.40 17.19
C THR A 324 1.99 20.55 17.27
N ASN A 325 1.94 21.36 16.22
CA ASN A 325 1.00 22.47 16.14
C ASN A 325 -0.45 21.98 15.99
N LEU A 326 -0.67 20.92 15.23
CA LEU A 326 -1.98 20.27 15.09
C LEU A 326 -2.49 19.77 16.46
N ASN A 327 -1.64 19.05 17.21
CA ASN A 327 -1.98 18.53 18.54
C ASN A 327 -2.27 19.67 19.53
N LYS A 328 -1.48 20.75 19.48
CA LYS A 328 -1.75 21.94 20.30
C LYS A 328 -3.09 22.59 19.92
N CYS A 329 -3.37 22.72 18.63
CA CYS A 329 -4.60 23.28 18.14
C CYS A 329 -5.82 22.46 18.60
N ASP A 330 -5.74 21.12 18.52
CA ASP A 330 -6.77 20.21 19.01
C ASP A 330 -7.05 20.38 20.52
N SER A 331 -5.97 20.48 21.33
CA SER A 331 -6.11 20.71 22.77
C SER A 331 -6.80 22.05 23.09
N PHE A 332 -6.48 23.10 22.32
CA PHE A 332 -7.16 24.40 22.47
C PHE A 332 -8.62 24.38 22.02
N ILE A 333 -8.95 23.63 20.97
CA ILE A 333 -10.34 23.43 20.53
C ILE A 333 -11.15 22.76 21.64
N ARG A 334 -10.63 21.69 22.26
CA ARG A 334 -11.28 21.00 23.39
C ARG A 334 -11.50 21.96 24.54
N SER A 335 -10.46 22.64 24.99
CA SER A 335 -10.56 23.59 26.10
C SER A 335 -11.53 24.73 25.81
N SER A 336 -11.62 25.21 24.55
CA SER A 336 -12.57 26.24 24.16
C SER A 336 -14.02 25.72 24.18
N LYS A 337 -14.26 24.50 23.72
CA LYS A 337 -15.59 23.86 23.79
C LYS A 337 -16.06 23.69 25.23
N ASP A 338 -15.19 23.20 26.11
CA ASP A 338 -15.49 23.06 27.53
C ASP A 338 -15.82 24.41 28.17
N SER A 339 -15.07 25.46 27.80
CA SER A 339 -15.30 26.82 28.29
C SER A 339 -16.66 27.38 27.83
N ILE A 340 -17.05 27.12 26.59
CA ILE A 340 -18.37 27.53 26.06
C ILE A 340 -19.49 26.89 26.86
N VAL A 341 -19.42 25.56 27.08
CA VAL A 341 -20.46 24.85 27.87
C VAL A 341 -20.56 25.42 29.30
N ARG A 342 -19.41 25.71 29.93
CA ARG A 342 -19.39 26.35 31.25
C ARG A 342 -20.03 27.76 31.25
N LEU A 343 -19.69 28.58 30.26
CA LEU A 343 -20.23 29.93 30.12
C LEU A 343 -21.73 29.93 29.86
N GLU A 344 -22.23 29.03 29.00
CA GLU A 344 -23.69 28.85 28.76
C GLU A 344 -24.45 28.48 30.04
N THR A 345 -23.87 27.57 30.82
CA THR A 345 -24.44 27.14 32.10
C THR A 345 -24.50 28.30 33.08
N LEU A 346 -23.39 29.06 33.22
CA LEU A 346 -23.33 30.24 34.09
C LEU A 346 -24.29 31.35 33.63
N THR A 347 -24.43 31.59 32.33
CA THR A 347 -25.36 32.55 31.76
C THR A 347 -26.81 32.21 32.14
N SER A 348 -27.19 30.95 31.97
CA SER A 348 -28.52 30.47 32.32
C SER A 348 -28.79 30.63 33.80
N GLN A 349 -27.80 30.38 34.63
CA GLN A 349 -27.90 30.49 36.07
C GLN A 349 -28.01 31.95 36.53
N TYR A 350 -27.20 32.87 36.03
CA TYR A 350 -27.26 34.29 36.42
C TYR A 350 -28.46 35.01 35.84
N LYS A 351 -28.94 34.68 34.65
CA LYS A 351 -30.24 35.19 34.13
C LYS A 351 -31.39 34.83 35.03
N TYR A 352 -31.39 33.63 35.52
CA TYR A 352 -32.39 33.21 36.49
C TYR A 352 -32.30 33.98 37.81
N GLU A 353 -31.08 34.07 38.40
CA GLU A 353 -30.86 34.78 39.66
C GLU A 353 -31.32 36.27 39.55
N LEU A 354 -31.07 36.91 38.40
CA LEU A 354 -31.50 38.28 38.11
C LEU A 354 -33.04 38.40 38.06
N ASP A 355 -33.70 37.46 37.35
CA ASP A 355 -35.17 37.46 37.23
C ASP A 355 -35.84 37.28 38.60
N GLN A 356 -35.21 36.59 39.49
CA GLN A 356 -35.63 36.37 40.86
C GLN A 356 -35.61 37.65 41.70
N ILE A 357 -34.50 38.38 41.62
CA ILE A 357 -34.30 39.65 42.32
C ILE A 357 -35.32 40.67 41.83
N VAL A 358 -35.66 40.66 40.55
CA VAL A 358 -36.62 41.60 39.92
C VAL A 358 -38.09 41.26 40.22
N SER A 359 -38.45 39.95 40.34
CA SER A 359 -39.86 39.52 40.33
C SER A 359 -40.50 39.32 41.70
N LYS A 360 -39.80 39.47 42.82
CA LYS A 360 -40.35 39.34 44.20
C LYS A 360 -41.23 38.10 44.47
N SER A 361 -40.95 36.95 43.90
CA SER A 361 -41.82 35.79 44.05
C SER A 361 -41.03 34.54 44.46
N GLU A 362 -41.01 34.22 45.76
CA GLU A 362 -40.34 33.05 46.36
C GLU A 362 -40.72 31.68 45.76
N LYS A 363 -41.85 31.58 45.09
CA LYS A 363 -42.30 30.33 44.43
C LYS A 363 -41.75 30.11 43.05
N LYS A 364 -41.31 31.14 42.30
CA LYS A 364 -40.71 31.02 40.97
C LYS A 364 -39.28 30.49 41.03
N ASP A 365 -38.54 30.74 42.10
CA ASP A 365 -37.16 30.37 42.29
C ASP A 365 -36.93 28.87 42.25
N PHE A 366 -37.69 28.17 43.07
CA PHE A 366 -37.64 26.74 43.16
C PHE A 366 -38.07 26.03 41.85
N GLN A 367 -39.02 26.60 41.15
CA GLN A 367 -39.58 26.01 39.95
C GLN A 367 -38.59 26.09 38.78
N TYR A 368 -37.87 27.20 38.68
CA TYR A 368 -36.90 27.39 37.60
C TYR A 368 -35.59 26.58 37.87
N LEU A 369 -35.05 26.59 39.08
CA LEU A 369 -33.90 25.73 39.41
C LEU A 369 -34.21 24.24 39.16
N LYS A 370 -35.45 23.82 39.46
CA LYS A 370 -35.91 22.48 39.09
C LYS A 370 -36.04 22.27 37.60
N GLN A 371 -36.44 23.30 36.84
CA GLN A 371 -36.48 23.23 35.36
C GLN A 371 -35.06 23.09 34.78
N LEU A 372 -34.08 23.89 35.28
CA LEU A 372 -32.68 23.78 34.86
C LEU A 372 -32.10 22.39 35.15
N ILE A 373 -32.37 21.83 36.35
CA ILE A 373 -31.97 20.46 36.66
C ILE A 373 -32.61 19.47 35.67
N THR A 374 -33.88 19.67 35.34
CA THR A 374 -34.59 18.79 34.40
C THR A 374 -34.00 18.88 33.00
N GLU A 375 -33.65 20.08 32.53
CA GLU A 375 -33.00 20.30 31.24
C GLU A 375 -31.61 19.70 31.21
N ASN A 376 -30.79 19.92 32.26
CA ASN A 376 -29.47 19.34 32.34
C ASN A 376 -29.54 17.82 32.43
N ASN A 377 -30.45 17.24 33.19
CA ASN A 377 -30.68 15.79 33.25
C ASN A 377 -31.09 15.24 31.89
N LYS A 378 -31.90 15.96 31.11
CA LYS A 378 -32.25 15.57 29.74
C LYS A 378 -31.00 15.57 28.84
N LYS A 379 -30.17 16.64 28.89
CA LYS A 379 -28.91 16.73 28.15
C LYS A 379 -27.97 15.61 28.55
N THR A 380 -27.84 15.32 29.85
CA THR A 380 -27.01 14.21 30.39
C THR A 380 -27.51 12.87 29.85
N LYS A 381 -28.81 12.63 29.85
CA LYS A 381 -29.38 11.39 29.30
C LYS A 381 -29.12 11.24 27.81
N ASP A 382 -29.28 12.31 27.02
CA ASP A 382 -29.05 12.30 25.58
C ASP A 382 -27.57 12.08 25.28
N LYS A 383 -26.64 12.74 26.00
CA LYS A 383 -25.19 12.59 25.84
C LYS A 383 -24.69 11.21 26.31
N SER A 384 -25.22 10.70 27.42
CA SER A 384 -24.95 9.33 27.88
C SER A 384 -25.41 8.28 26.87
N GLY A 385 -26.54 8.49 26.23
CA GLY A 385 -27.04 7.63 25.15
C GLY A 385 -26.10 7.64 23.92
N LYS A 386 -25.58 8.81 23.56
CA LYS A 386 -24.59 8.95 22.48
C LYS A 386 -23.27 8.27 22.86
N LYS A 387 -22.76 8.52 24.08
CA LYS A 387 -21.52 7.90 24.58
C LYS A 387 -21.63 6.38 24.53
N TYR A 388 -22.73 5.80 25.00
CA TYR A 388 -22.97 4.37 24.96
C TYR A 388 -22.94 3.79 23.53
N LYS A 389 -23.49 4.52 22.56
CA LYS A 389 -23.43 4.11 21.14
C LYS A 389 -21.99 4.12 20.62
N GLN A 390 -21.23 5.17 20.91
CA GLN A 390 -19.82 5.29 20.51
C GLN A 390 -18.94 4.23 21.18
N GLU A 391 -19.16 3.90 22.45
CA GLU A 391 -18.46 2.81 23.14
C GLU A 391 -18.74 1.44 22.52
N ASN A 392 -19.96 1.19 22.06
CA ASN A 392 -20.29 -0.04 21.33
C ASN A 392 -19.66 -0.06 19.94
N GLU A 393 -19.58 1.10 19.26
CA GLU A 393 -18.88 1.24 18.00
C GLU A 393 -17.37 0.99 18.17
N ASP A 394 -16.71 1.54 19.22
CA ASP A 394 -15.30 1.25 19.50
C ASP A 394 -15.06 -0.24 19.75
N LYS A 395 -15.92 -0.92 20.52
CA LYS A 395 -15.82 -2.37 20.74
C LYS A 395 -15.97 -3.17 19.45
N PHE A 396 -16.90 -2.75 18.59
CA PHE A 396 -17.07 -3.40 17.29
C PHE A 396 -15.83 -3.20 16.41
N LEU A 397 -15.32 -1.97 16.32
CA LEU A 397 -14.10 -1.65 15.58
C LEU A 397 -12.88 -2.39 16.13
N GLU A 398 -12.79 -2.57 17.46
CA GLU A 398 -11.73 -3.37 18.11
C GLU A 398 -11.77 -4.84 17.68
N LEU A 399 -12.97 -5.42 17.65
CA LEU A 399 -13.17 -6.78 17.16
C LEU A 399 -12.75 -6.91 15.69
N VAL A 400 -13.17 -5.96 14.83
CA VAL A 400 -12.79 -5.94 13.42
C VAL A 400 -11.29 -5.77 13.27
N GLU A 401 -10.65 -4.87 14.03
CA GLU A 401 -9.19 -4.69 14.03
C GLU A 401 -8.46 -5.98 14.42
N THR A 402 -8.97 -6.71 15.40
CA THR A 402 -8.42 -8.01 15.83
C THR A 402 -8.56 -9.07 14.75
N ILE A 403 -9.73 -9.14 14.10
CA ILE A 403 -9.97 -10.06 12.99
C ILE A 403 -9.06 -9.77 11.80
N LEU A 404 -8.83 -8.49 11.49
CA LEU A 404 -7.92 -8.06 10.43
C LEU A 404 -6.44 -8.11 10.85
N GLY A 405 -6.18 -8.41 12.12
CA GLY A 405 -4.84 -8.52 12.70
C GLY A 405 -4.06 -9.74 12.24
N GLU A 406 -2.85 -9.83 12.74
CA GLU A 406 -1.90 -10.89 12.38
C GLU A 406 -2.37 -12.29 12.77
N GLU A 407 -3.07 -12.40 13.89
CA GLU A 407 -3.61 -13.67 14.42
C GLU A 407 -5.05 -13.96 13.91
N GLY A 408 -5.62 -13.04 13.12
CA GLY A 408 -6.96 -13.15 12.57
C GLY A 408 -7.02 -13.86 11.22
N ILE A 409 -7.68 -13.22 10.24
CA ILE A 409 -7.91 -13.77 8.90
C ILE A 409 -6.62 -14.17 8.19
N LYS A 410 -5.53 -13.40 8.38
CA LYS A 410 -4.24 -13.72 7.77
C LYS A 410 -3.70 -15.06 8.25
N ASN A 411 -3.74 -15.30 9.56
CA ASN A 411 -3.27 -16.56 10.14
C ASN A 411 -4.14 -17.74 9.66
N LEU A 412 -5.46 -17.55 9.61
CA LEU A 412 -6.36 -18.57 9.08
C LEU A 412 -6.05 -18.89 7.60
N ALA A 413 -5.82 -17.86 6.78
CA ALA A 413 -5.42 -18.04 5.39
C ALA A 413 -4.05 -18.75 5.27
N LEU A 414 -3.07 -18.36 6.09
CA LEU A 414 -1.76 -19.01 6.12
C LEU A 414 -1.84 -20.48 6.53
N LYS A 415 -2.66 -20.83 7.52
CA LYS A 415 -2.90 -22.23 7.91
C LYS A 415 -3.44 -23.09 6.76
N THR A 416 -4.17 -22.49 5.85
CA THR A 416 -4.69 -23.19 4.65
C THR A 416 -3.61 -23.28 3.56
N ILE A 417 -2.75 -22.26 3.44
CA ILE A 417 -1.72 -22.15 2.39
C ILE A 417 -0.46 -22.93 2.74
N LEU A 418 -0.05 -22.95 4.00
CA LEU A 418 1.22 -23.56 4.45
C LEU A 418 1.34 -25.06 4.21
N PRO A 419 0.33 -25.89 4.47
CA PRO A 419 0.44 -27.32 4.23
C PRO A 419 0.76 -27.68 2.77
N PRO A 420 0.01 -27.19 1.75
CA PRO A 420 0.34 -27.49 0.36
C PRO A 420 1.65 -26.83 -0.08
N LEU A 421 2.02 -25.64 0.45
CA LEU A 421 3.31 -25.01 0.20
C LEU A 421 4.46 -25.90 0.69
N ASN A 422 4.42 -26.30 1.94
CA ASN A 422 5.45 -27.13 2.57
C ASN A 422 5.57 -28.50 1.90
N ALA A 423 4.43 -29.11 1.52
CA ALA A 423 4.42 -30.37 0.80
C ALA A 423 5.05 -30.23 -0.61
N SER A 424 4.74 -29.18 -1.33
CA SER A 424 5.32 -28.88 -2.64
C SER A 424 6.82 -28.66 -2.53
N ILE A 425 7.28 -27.86 -1.55
CA ILE A 425 8.70 -27.64 -1.28
C ILE A 425 9.41 -28.97 -0.98
N GLU A 426 8.89 -29.77 -0.07
CA GLU A 426 9.49 -31.06 0.32
C GLU A 426 9.59 -32.01 -0.86
N SER A 427 8.57 -32.08 -1.72
CA SER A 427 8.59 -32.90 -2.93
C SER A 427 9.69 -32.49 -3.90
N MET A 428 9.80 -31.19 -4.19
CA MET A 428 10.80 -30.68 -5.13
C MET A 428 12.23 -30.75 -4.57
N LEU A 429 12.43 -30.53 -3.25
CA LEU A 429 13.74 -30.72 -2.62
C LEU A 429 14.22 -32.18 -2.72
N LYS A 430 13.31 -33.15 -2.55
CA LYS A 430 13.61 -34.57 -2.75
C LYS A 430 13.98 -34.88 -4.20
N GLN A 431 13.26 -34.32 -5.16
CA GLN A 431 13.53 -34.47 -6.59
C GLN A 431 14.90 -33.91 -6.98
N MET A 432 15.34 -32.82 -6.33
CA MET A 432 16.66 -32.20 -6.52
C MET A 432 17.76 -32.83 -5.64
N HIS A 433 17.49 -33.92 -4.94
CA HIS A 433 18.44 -34.60 -4.05
C HIS A 433 19.05 -33.67 -2.99
N ILE A 434 18.33 -32.62 -2.58
CA ILE A 434 18.77 -31.68 -1.54
C ILE A 434 18.52 -32.33 -0.17
N PRO A 435 19.58 -32.49 0.67
CA PRO A 435 19.45 -33.21 1.94
C PRO A 435 18.71 -32.42 3.03
N HIS A 436 18.48 -31.13 2.79
CA HIS A 436 17.84 -30.24 3.76
C HIS A 436 16.34 -30.30 3.63
N ARG A 437 15.63 -30.19 4.76
CA ARG A 437 14.20 -29.94 4.80
C ARG A 437 13.94 -28.47 5.05
N ILE A 438 13.08 -27.87 4.25
CA ILE A 438 12.69 -26.47 4.35
C ILE A 438 11.18 -26.43 4.59
N ARG A 439 10.76 -25.72 5.65
CA ARG A 439 9.35 -25.55 6.01
C ARG A 439 9.10 -24.12 6.45
N PHE A 440 7.91 -23.63 6.19
CA PHE A 440 7.40 -22.38 6.71
C PHE A 440 6.44 -22.66 7.84
N ASP A 441 6.58 -21.93 8.94
CA ASP A 441 5.68 -21.95 10.08
C ASP A 441 4.50 -20.96 9.92
N GLU A 442 3.61 -20.91 10.91
CA GLU A 442 2.43 -20.04 10.90
C GLU A 442 2.79 -18.53 10.90
N LYS A 443 4.01 -18.16 11.26
CA LYS A 443 4.53 -16.79 11.20
C LYS A 443 5.26 -16.50 9.88
N PHE A 444 5.25 -17.48 8.98
CA PHE A 444 6.01 -17.50 7.73
C PHE A 444 7.52 -17.42 7.93
N ASP A 445 8.01 -17.94 9.06
CA ASP A 445 9.44 -18.13 9.29
C ASP A 445 9.91 -19.37 8.57
N CYS A 446 11.04 -19.25 7.90
CA CYS A 446 11.66 -20.36 7.20
C CYS A 446 12.52 -21.16 8.17
N ILE A 447 12.13 -22.40 8.42
CA ILE A 447 12.88 -23.36 9.25
C ILE A 447 13.58 -24.33 8.31
N ILE A 448 14.90 -24.37 8.39
CA ILE A 448 15.75 -25.28 7.63
C ILE A 448 16.32 -26.32 8.58
N THR A 449 16.11 -27.59 8.26
CA THR A 449 16.65 -28.69 9.08
C THR A 449 17.54 -29.60 8.23
N SER A 450 18.67 -29.99 8.77
CA SER A 450 19.59 -30.95 8.19
C SER A 450 19.95 -31.99 9.25
N LEU A 451 19.85 -33.27 8.93
CA LEU A 451 20.12 -34.37 9.85
C LEU A 451 19.38 -34.25 11.20
N GLY A 452 18.20 -33.60 11.21
CA GLY A 452 17.39 -33.41 12.41
C GLY A 452 17.68 -32.11 13.20
N GLU A 453 18.72 -31.37 12.86
CA GLU A 453 19.09 -30.10 13.50
C GLU A 453 18.72 -28.88 12.64
N THR A 454 18.33 -27.79 13.30
CA THR A 454 18.05 -26.52 12.61
C THR A 454 19.35 -25.85 12.22
N ILE A 455 19.49 -25.50 10.96
CA ILE A 455 20.69 -24.85 10.40
C ILE A 455 20.40 -23.43 9.94
N ASN A 456 21.45 -22.59 9.92
CA ASN A 456 21.35 -21.24 9.38
C ASN A 456 21.47 -21.30 7.82
N PRO A 457 20.66 -20.55 7.05
CA PRO A 457 20.79 -20.48 5.60
C PRO A 457 22.20 -20.13 5.10
N ASN A 458 22.96 -19.37 5.88
CA ASN A 458 24.34 -18.97 5.52
C ASN A 458 25.37 -20.12 5.59
N THR A 459 25.05 -21.23 6.23
CA THR A 459 25.91 -22.43 6.28
C THR A 459 25.75 -23.33 5.05
N MET A 460 24.71 -23.09 4.24
CA MET A 460 24.50 -23.80 2.97
C MET A 460 25.47 -23.31 1.90
N SER A 461 25.87 -24.19 1.00
CA SER A 461 26.61 -23.80 -0.21
C SER A 461 25.79 -22.83 -1.06
N THR A 462 26.46 -22.02 -1.87
CA THR A 462 25.76 -21.05 -2.75
C THR A 462 24.82 -21.76 -3.73
N GLY A 463 25.24 -22.93 -4.28
CA GLY A 463 24.43 -23.73 -5.18
C GLY A 463 23.17 -24.29 -4.50
N GLU A 464 23.32 -24.92 -3.31
CA GLU A 464 22.20 -25.46 -2.54
C GLU A 464 21.20 -24.37 -2.16
N ARG A 465 21.70 -23.21 -1.74
CA ARG A 465 20.85 -22.08 -1.39
C ARG A 465 20.03 -21.60 -2.59
N LYS A 466 20.65 -21.44 -3.77
CA LYS A 466 19.95 -21.03 -4.99
C LYS A 466 18.94 -22.05 -5.47
N LYS A 467 19.30 -23.35 -5.43
CA LYS A 467 18.37 -24.44 -5.72
C LYS A 467 17.16 -24.40 -4.76
N SER A 468 17.41 -24.17 -3.48
CA SER A 468 16.35 -24.08 -2.46
C SER A 468 15.48 -22.84 -2.64
N ASP A 469 16.07 -21.68 -2.95
CA ASP A 469 15.31 -20.46 -3.27
C ASP A 469 14.42 -20.67 -4.51
N PHE A 470 14.95 -21.34 -5.55
CA PHE A 470 14.19 -21.70 -6.74
C PHE A 470 12.97 -22.57 -6.38
N VAL A 471 13.17 -23.62 -5.58
CA VAL A 471 12.10 -24.52 -5.12
C VAL A 471 11.01 -23.75 -4.38
N ILE A 472 11.39 -22.85 -3.49
CA ILE A 472 10.44 -22.01 -2.74
C ILE A 472 9.61 -21.15 -3.71
N ILE A 473 10.28 -20.51 -4.68
CA ILE A 473 9.62 -19.66 -5.69
C ILE A 473 8.61 -20.47 -6.50
N ILE A 474 9.02 -21.63 -7.01
CA ILE A 474 8.14 -22.49 -7.81
C ILE A 474 6.95 -23.01 -6.98
N ALA A 475 7.17 -23.38 -5.73
CA ALA A 475 6.09 -23.77 -4.84
C ALA A 475 5.08 -22.63 -4.63
N MET A 476 5.55 -21.40 -4.46
CA MET A 476 4.69 -20.22 -4.38
C MET A 476 3.92 -19.97 -5.68
N ILE A 477 4.56 -20.12 -6.84
CA ILE A 477 3.91 -19.97 -8.16
C ILE A 477 2.80 -21.01 -8.33
N LYS A 478 3.04 -22.28 -7.97
CA LYS A 478 2.01 -23.32 -8.00
C LYS A 478 0.78 -22.93 -7.16
N LEU A 479 0.99 -22.42 -5.96
CA LEU A 479 -0.11 -21.93 -5.11
C LEU A 479 -0.84 -20.72 -5.71
N LEU A 480 -0.09 -19.79 -6.29
CA LEU A 480 -0.67 -18.62 -6.94
C LEU A 480 -1.49 -19.00 -8.16
N LYS A 481 -1.08 -20.02 -8.90
CA LYS A 481 -1.87 -20.58 -10.01
C LYS A 481 -3.21 -21.13 -9.55
N VAL A 482 -3.29 -21.70 -8.35
CA VAL A 482 -4.58 -22.11 -7.75
C VAL A 482 -5.48 -20.91 -7.50
N ARG A 483 -4.93 -19.80 -7.02
CA ARG A 483 -5.67 -18.55 -6.77
C ARG A 483 -6.03 -17.80 -8.05
N TYR A 484 -5.13 -17.80 -9.02
CA TYR A 484 -5.27 -17.12 -10.31
C TYR A 484 -5.19 -18.13 -11.46
N PRO A 485 -6.16 -19.02 -11.61
CA PRO A 485 -6.09 -20.14 -12.57
C PRO A 485 -5.98 -19.69 -14.03
N SER A 486 -6.43 -18.49 -14.32
CA SER A 486 -6.38 -17.91 -15.67
C SER A 486 -5.01 -17.33 -16.07
N ILE A 487 -4.01 -17.27 -15.18
CA ILE A 487 -2.65 -16.88 -15.55
C ILE A 487 -2.03 -17.99 -16.40
N ASN A 488 -1.52 -17.64 -17.58
CA ASN A 488 -0.84 -18.60 -18.45
C ASN A 488 0.59 -18.23 -18.81
N LEU A 489 1.22 -17.30 -18.07
CA LEU A 489 2.54 -16.79 -18.41
C LEU A 489 3.41 -16.65 -17.17
N LEU A 490 4.73 -16.94 -17.33
CA LEU A 490 5.76 -16.79 -16.32
C LEU A 490 7.09 -16.44 -16.99
N PHE A 491 7.81 -15.44 -16.47
CA PHE A 491 9.18 -15.10 -16.89
C PHE A 491 10.15 -15.36 -15.75
N LEU A 492 11.21 -16.07 -16.05
CA LEU A 492 12.29 -16.40 -15.13
C LEU A 492 13.60 -15.88 -15.70
N ASP A 493 14.09 -14.78 -15.16
CA ASP A 493 15.29 -14.12 -15.64
C ASP A 493 16.51 -14.47 -14.77
N GLU A 494 17.58 -15.00 -15.38
CA GLU A 494 18.87 -15.34 -14.76
C GLU A 494 18.82 -16.32 -13.59
N ILE A 495 17.82 -17.18 -13.49
CA ILE A 495 17.66 -18.13 -12.36
C ILE A 495 18.78 -19.18 -12.28
N PHE A 496 19.49 -19.45 -13.37
CA PHE A 496 20.54 -20.46 -13.44
C PHE A 496 21.93 -19.93 -13.10
N SER A 497 22.08 -18.66 -12.80
CA SER A 497 23.38 -18.07 -12.47
C SER A 497 24.02 -18.75 -11.26
N SER A 498 25.25 -19.24 -11.38
CA SER A 498 26.02 -19.95 -10.33
C SER A 498 25.46 -21.32 -9.91
N ILE A 499 24.72 -22.00 -10.79
CA ILE A 499 24.27 -23.38 -10.61
C ILE A 499 25.12 -24.27 -11.51
N ASP A 500 25.53 -25.43 -11.01
CA ASP A 500 26.27 -26.43 -11.73
C ASP A 500 25.44 -27.13 -12.82
N GLY A 501 26.09 -27.79 -13.79
CA GLY A 501 25.40 -28.42 -14.90
C GLY A 501 24.36 -29.48 -14.47
N GLY A 502 24.64 -30.25 -13.42
CA GLY A 502 23.70 -31.23 -12.86
C GLY A 502 22.46 -30.55 -12.29
N GLY A 503 22.67 -29.48 -11.52
CA GLY A 503 21.60 -28.69 -10.95
C GLY A 503 20.71 -27.99 -11.99
N ILE A 504 21.29 -27.60 -13.13
CA ILE A 504 20.52 -27.04 -14.26
C ILE A 504 19.51 -28.07 -14.78
N HIS A 505 19.92 -29.33 -14.98
CA HIS A 505 19.00 -30.39 -15.43
C HIS A 505 17.88 -30.66 -14.43
N GLU A 506 18.20 -30.70 -13.14
CA GLU A 506 17.19 -30.86 -12.06
C GLU A 506 16.17 -29.72 -12.05
N ILE A 507 16.63 -28.47 -12.16
CA ILE A 507 15.76 -27.29 -12.22
C ILE A 507 14.86 -27.33 -13.45
N ILE A 508 15.40 -27.65 -14.63
CA ILE A 508 14.60 -27.72 -15.85
C ILE A 508 13.58 -28.85 -15.78
N ALA A 509 13.92 -29.99 -15.16
CA ALA A 509 12.97 -31.07 -14.92
C ALA A 509 11.79 -30.59 -14.06
N ILE A 510 12.05 -29.90 -12.94
CA ILE A 510 11.00 -29.31 -12.10
C ILE A 510 10.18 -28.26 -12.87
N LEU A 511 10.81 -27.46 -13.72
CA LEU A 511 10.09 -26.49 -14.55
C LEU A 511 9.17 -27.22 -15.54
N LYS A 512 9.61 -28.29 -16.20
CA LYS A 512 8.77 -29.09 -17.08
C LYS A 512 7.55 -29.66 -16.37
N ASP A 513 7.76 -30.29 -15.21
CA ASP A 513 6.67 -30.81 -14.39
C ASP A 513 5.69 -29.68 -14.01
N THR A 514 6.24 -28.53 -13.59
CA THR A 514 5.41 -27.36 -13.21
C THR A 514 4.62 -26.82 -14.40
N VAL A 515 5.24 -26.72 -15.56
CA VAL A 515 4.62 -26.27 -16.81
C VAL A 515 3.48 -27.21 -17.23
N GLN A 516 3.67 -28.52 -17.14
CA GLN A 516 2.66 -29.54 -17.43
C GLN A 516 1.50 -29.49 -16.42
N GLU A 517 1.79 -29.38 -15.12
CA GLU A 517 0.77 -29.34 -14.08
C GLU A 517 -0.05 -28.04 -14.10
N THR A 518 0.58 -26.93 -14.36
CA THR A 518 -0.03 -25.61 -14.23
C THR A 518 -0.56 -25.02 -15.54
N GLY A 519 -0.09 -25.52 -16.68
CA GLY A 519 -0.36 -24.94 -18.00
C GLY A 519 0.28 -23.56 -18.22
N LEU A 520 1.31 -23.19 -17.44
CA LEU A 520 2.01 -21.93 -17.59
C LEU A 520 2.98 -21.98 -18.77
N ASN A 521 2.92 -20.99 -19.66
CA ASN A 521 3.98 -20.74 -20.65
C ASN A 521 5.13 -20.05 -19.93
N THR A 522 6.20 -20.78 -19.70
CA THR A 522 7.33 -20.32 -18.88
C THR A 522 8.50 -19.92 -19.76
N TRP A 523 8.91 -18.67 -19.66
CA TRP A 523 10.03 -18.09 -20.38
C TRP A 523 11.25 -18.05 -19.47
N VAL A 524 12.29 -18.77 -19.88
CA VAL A 524 13.60 -18.79 -19.21
C VAL A 524 14.55 -17.90 -19.97
N ILE A 525 15.04 -16.86 -19.33
CA ILE A 525 16.07 -15.97 -19.86
C ILE A 525 17.38 -16.31 -19.17
N ASN A 526 18.42 -16.62 -19.93
CA ASN A 526 19.73 -16.90 -19.37
C ASN A 526 20.84 -16.35 -20.26
N HIS A 527 21.96 -15.94 -19.65
CA HIS A 527 23.14 -15.46 -20.34
C HIS A 527 24.15 -16.58 -20.64
N SER A 528 24.10 -17.67 -19.86
CA SER A 528 24.91 -18.86 -20.10
C SER A 528 24.22 -19.78 -21.09
N GLU A 529 25.00 -20.57 -21.84
CA GLU A 529 24.43 -21.59 -22.70
C GLU A 529 23.73 -22.68 -21.90
N LEU A 530 22.42 -22.84 -22.17
CA LEU A 530 21.62 -23.92 -21.61
C LEU A 530 21.38 -25.00 -22.67
N PRO A 531 21.23 -26.29 -22.29
CA PRO A 531 20.91 -27.35 -23.23
C PRO A 531 19.56 -27.07 -23.93
N VAL A 532 19.61 -26.65 -25.18
CA VAL A 532 18.42 -26.22 -25.96
C VAL A 532 17.39 -27.35 -26.06
N ASN A 533 17.84 -28.60 -26.17
CA ASN A 533 16.97 -29.78 -26.26
C ASN A 533 16.10 -30.04 -25.02
N LEU A 534 16.33 -29.32 -23.94
CA LEU A 534 15.51 -29.38 -22.74
C LEU A 534 14.32 -28.41 -22.76
N PHE A 535 14.10 -27.66 -23.81
CA PHE A 535 13.04 -26.69 -23.97
C PHE A 535 12.11 -27.08 -25.12
N ASP A 536 10.91 -26.54 -25.15
CA ASP A 536 9.94 -26.80 -26.22
C ASP A 536 10.09 -25.81 -27.37
N ILE A 537 10.46 -24.57 -27.02
CA ILE A 537 10.62 -23.48 -27.99
C ILE A 537 11.89 -22.68 -27.66
N LYS A 538 12.71 -22.46 -28.68
CA LYS A 538 13.82 -21.50 -28.64
C LYS A 538 13.32 -20.16 -29.18
N ALA A 539 13.42 -19.13 -28.36
CA ALA A 539 13.20 -17.75 -28.73
C ALA A 539 14.56 -17.05 -28.83
N GLU A 540 14.91 -16.52 -29.97
CA GLU A 540 16.19 -15.85 -30.17
C GLU A 540 15.99 -14.37 -30.45
N ALA A 541 16.45 -13.53 -29.51
CA ALA A 541 16.49 -12.09 -29.70
C ALA A 541 17.88 -11.70 -30.26
N PHE A 542 17.89 -11.04 -31.41
CA PHE A 542 19.13 -10.62 -32.08
C PHE A 542 18.98 -9.22 -32.66
N LYS A 543 20.08 -8.62 -33.05
CA LYS A 543 20.07 -7.32 -33.75
C LYS A 543 20.37 -7.52 -35.24
N GLU A 544 19.53 -6.90 -36.07
CA GLU A 544 19.71 -6.80 -37.50
C GLU A 544 19.43 -5.37 -37.96
N GLY A 545 20.38 -4.79 -38.71
CA GLY A 545 20.24 -3.38 -39.14
C GLY A 545 20.14 -2.38 -37.98
N GLY A 546 20.70 -2.69 -36.80
CA GLY A 546 20.63 -1.84 -35.60
C GLY A 546 19.36 -2.02 -34.76
N PHE A 547 18.37 -2.78 -35.23
CA PHE A 547 17.13 -3.03 -34.52
C PHE A 547 17.07 -4.44 -33.95
N SER A 548 16.38 -4.59 -32.82
CA SER A 548 16.09 -5.88 -32.23
C SER A 548 15.03 -6.63 -33.07
N LYS A 549 15.24 -7.91 -33.23
CA LYS A 549 14.28 -8.86 -33.83
C LYS A 549 14.15 -10.08 -32.94
N LEU A 550 13.02 -10.77 -33.06
CA LEU A 550 12.72 -12.00 -32.36
C LEU A 550 12.42 -13.11 -33.37
N ASN A 551 13.08 -14.24 -33.22
CA ASN A 551 12.78 -15.47 -33.93
C ASN A 551 12.30 -16.54 -32.94
N LEU A 552 11.26 -17.29 -33.30
CA LEU A 552 10.71 -18.39 -32.51
C LEU A 552 10.85 -19.68 -33.32
N GLU A 553 11.49 -20.68 -32.74
CA GLU A 553 11.73 -21.98 -33.34
C GLU A 553 11.27 -23.09 -32.39
N ALA A 554 10.38 -23.94 -32.85
CA ALA A 554 9.98 -25.13 -32.08
C ALA A 554 11.13 -26.14 -32.07
N ILE A 555 11.45 -26.66 -30.91
CA ILE A 555 12.48 -27.68 -30.75
C ILE A 555 11.79 -29.04 -30.89
N THR A 556 12.10 -29.76 -31.94
CA THR A 556 11.56 -31.10 -32.23
C THR A 556 12.29 -32.19 -31.48
#